data_5c0f7b8d2b60304393cad7c475702523
#
_entry.id   5c0f7b8d2b60304393cad7c475702523
#
_cell.length_a   1.000
_cell.length_b   1.000
_cell.length_c   1.000
_cell.angle_alpha   90.00
_cell.angle_beta   90.00
_cell.angle_gamma   90.00
#
_symmetry.space_group_name_H-M   'P 1'
#
loop_
_entity.id
_entity.type
_entity.pdbx_description
1 polymer ?
#
loop_
_entity_poly.entity_id
_entity_poly.type
_entity_poly.pdbx_seq_one_letter_code
_entity_poly.pdbx_strand_id
1 'polypeptide(L)' 'AHRIQNLRKDAGLEITDRIITYFQASDEITRVMRSHADYITHETLSDSLIADEFDADAHTETQTVEGMQVTLGVVRVSV' A
#
# COMPACT_ATOMS: atom_id res chain seq x y z
N ALA A 1 4.40 1.23 7.32
CA ALA A 1 3.77 2.46 6.83
C ALA A 1 4.76 3.37 6.12
N HIS A 2 6.03 3.36 6.53
CA HIS A 2 7.05 4.22 5.92
C HIS A 2 7.23 3.94 4.41
N ARG A 3 7.20 2.68 3.99
CA ARG A 3 7.33 2.32 2.58
C ARG A 3 6.15 2.81 1.76
N ILE A 4 4.94 2.73 2.31
CA ILE A 4 3.74 3.22 1.63
C ILE A 4 3.78 4.74 1.53
N GLN A 5 4.25 5.43 2.56
CA GLN A 5 4.42 6.88 2.54
C GLN A 5 5.39 7.30 1.43
N ASN A 6 6.50 6.59 1.28
CA ASN A 6 7.45 6.85 0.20
C ASN A 6 6.82 6.61 -1.17
N LEU A 7 6.03 5.55 -1.31
CA LEU A 7 5.36 5.22 -2.55
C LEU A 7 4.34 6.29 -2.94
N ARG A 8 3.61 6.84 -1.98
CA ARG A 8 2.71 7.97 -2.21
C ARG A 8 3.46 9.16 -2.78
N LYS A 9 4.60 9.48 -2.19
CA LYS A 9 5.44 10.59 -2.63
C LYS A 9 5.95 10.36 -4.05
N ASP A 10 6.41 9.16 -4.35
CA ASP A 10 6.93 8.80 -5.68
C ASP A 10 5.82 8.85 -6.73
N ALA A 11 4.58 8.55 -6.34
CA ALA A 11 3.42 8.62 -7.22
C ALA A 11 2.92 10.06 -7.46
N GLY A 12 3.52 11.05 -6.79
CA GLY A 12 3.13 12.45 -6.94
C GLY A 12 1.86 12.83 -6.19
N LEU A 13 1.50 12.07 -5.16
CA LEU A 13 0.28 12.31 -4.39
C LEU A 13 0.50 13.40 -3.33
N GLU A 14 -0.55 14.19 -3.11
CA GLU A 14 -0.55 15.19 -2.05
C GLU A 14 -0.67 14.53 -0.67
N ILE A 15 -0.21 15.21 0.37
CA ILE A 15 -0.30 14.71 1.75
C ILE A 15 -1.74 14.42 2.14
N THR A 16 -2.69 15.22 1.64
CA THR A 16 -4.10 15.11 1.98
C THR A 16 -4.90 14.20 1.07
N ASP A 17 -4.28 13.65 0.01
CA ASP A 17 -4.98 12.76 -0.90
C ASP A 17 -5.30 11.43 -0.21
N ARG A 18 -6.54 10.99 -0.37
CA ARG A 18 -6.93 9.65 0.05
C ARG A 18 -6.50 8.65 -1.03
N ILE A 19 -6.10 7.47 -0.62
CA ILE A 19 -5.64 6.44 -1.55
C ILE A 19 -6.27 5.09 -1.25
N ILE A 20 -6.18 4.20 -2.24
CA ILE A 20 -6.38 2.77 -2.01
C ILE A 20 -5.00 2.13 -2.13
N THR A 21 -4.63 1.36 -1.12
CA THR A 21 -3.35 0.67 -1.09
C THR A 21 -3.55 -0.80 -1.43
N TYR A 22 -2.78 -1.27 -2.39
CA TYR A 22 -2.77 -2.68 -2.79
C TYR A 22 -1.46 -3.30 -2.35
N PHE A 23 -1.47 -4.59 -2.05
CA PHE A 23 -0.24 -5.31 -1.75
C PHE A 23 -0.32 -6.75 -2.22
N GLN A 24 0.84 -7.31 -2.54
CA GLN A 24 1.01 -8.71 -2.83
C GLN A 24 2.26 -9.18 -2.11
N ALA A 25 2.11 -10.21 -1.27
CA ALA A 25 3.18 -10.68 -0.41
C ALA A 25 2.97 -12.15 -0.07
N SER A 26 3.95 -12.74 0.63
CA SER A 26 3.80 -14.09 1.19
C SER A 26 2.64 -14.13 2.18
N ASP A 27 2.14 -15.34 2.46
CA ASP A 27 1.06 -15.52 3.43
C ASP A 27 1.41 -14.96 4.80
N GLU A 28 2.67 -15.10 5.21
CA GLU A 28 3.14 -14.59 6.48
C GLU A 28 3.04 -13.07 6.56
N ILE A 29 3.56 -12.38 5.55
CA ILE A 29 3.51 -10.91 5.50
C ILE A 29 2.07 -10.43 5.34
N THR A 30 1.28 -11.11 4.53
CA THR A 30 -0.14 -10.78 4.35
C THR A 30 -0.87 -10.83 5.68
N ARG A 31 -0.59 -11.85 6.50
CA ARG A 31 -1.20 -11.97 7.82
C ARG A 31 -0.82 -10.82 8.73
N VAL A 32 0.46 -10.44 8.73
CA VAL A 32 0.95 -9.30 9.53
C VAL A 32 0.30 -8.01 9.07
N MET A 33 0.22 -7.78 7.77
CA MET A 33 -0.40 -6.57 7.25
C MET A 33 -1.88 -6.48 7.60
N ARG A 34 -2.60 -7.60 7.55
CA ARG A 34 -4.01 -7.63 7.94
C ARG A 34 -4.21 -7.36 9.43
N SER A 35 -3.30 -7.85 10.26
CA SER A 35 -3.35 -7.60 11.70
C SER A 35 -3.16 -6.12 12.04
N HIS A 36 -2.46 -5.39 11.18
CA HIS A 36 -2.18 -3.97 11.37
C HIS A 36 -2.91 -3.08 10.35
N ALA A 37 -3.95 -3.61 9.71
CA ALA A 37 -4.64 -2.90 8.63
C ALA A 37 -5.18 -1.53 9.07
N ASP A 38 -5.81 -1.45 10.23
CA ASP A 38 -6.35 -0.19 10.74
C ASP A 38 -5.26 0.84 10.95
N TYR A 39 -4.14 0.42 11.51
CA TYR A 39 -2.99 1.31 11.71
C TYR A 39 -2.42 1.79 10.38
N ILE A 40 -2.21 0.86 9.44
CA ILE A 40 -1.64 1.16 8.14
C ILE A 40 -2.55 2.12 7.35
N THR A 41 -3.85 1.85 7.31
CA THR A 41 -4.78 2.70 6.57
C THR A 41 -4.88 4.09 7.19
N HIS A 42 -4.85 4.18 8.51
CA HIS A 42 -4.88 5.47 9.20
C HIS A 42 -3.62 6.30 8.90
N GLU A 43 -2.46 5.68 9.04
CA GLU A 43 -1.17 6.38 8.87
C GLU A 43 -0.91 6.79 7.41
N THR A 44 -1.47 6.05 6.45
CA THR A 44 -1.22 6.32 5.04
C THR A 44 -2.39 7.00 4.34
N LEU A 45 -3.46 7.35 5.08
CA LEU A 45 -4.68 7.93 4.53
C LEU A 45 -5.30 7.03 3.45
N SER A 46 -5.21 5.72 3.64
CA SER A 46 -5.80 4.74 2.72
C SER A 46 -7.26 4.49 3.09
N ASP A 47 -8.15 4.54 2.11
CA ASP A 47 -9.54 4.15 2.32
C ASP A 47 -9.68 2.64 2.43
N SER A 48 -8.81 1.91 1.74
CA SER A 48 -8.81 0.45 1.76
C SER A 48 -7.41 -0.09 1.61
N LEU A 49 -7.19 -1.29 2.16
CA LEU A 49 -5.97 -2.06 1.99
C LEU A 49 -6.38 -3.39 1.36
N ILE A 50 -6.03 -3.60 0.10
CA ILE A 50 -6.49 -4.73 -0.70
C ILE A 50 -5.34 -5.65 -1.05
N ALA A 51 -5.54 -6.96 -0.81
CA ALA A 51 -4.54 -7.97 -1.12
C ALA A 51 -4.77 -8.56 -2.51
N ASP A 52 -3.68 -8.74 -3.26
CA ASP A 52 -3.62 -9.51 -4.51
C ASP A 52 -4.42 -8.96 -5.70
N GLU A 53 -5.11 -7.85 -5.55
CA GLU A 53 -5.88 -7.25 -6.65
C GLU A 53 -5.35 -5.84 -6.90
N PHE A 54 -4.64 -5.66 -8.01
CA PHE A 54 -4.05 -4.36 -8.34
C PHE A 54 -4.87 -3.67 -9.41
N ASP A 55 -5.17 -2.39 -9.17
CA ASP A 55 -5.74 -1.52 -10.20
C ASP A 55 -4.70 -1.27 -11.28
N ALA A 56 -5.12 -1.24 -12.53
CA ALA A 56 -4.22 -1.00 -13.67
C ALA A 56 -3.52 0.36 -13.59
N ASP A 57 -4.14 1.33 -12.92
CA ASP A 57 -3.60 2.69 -12.77
C ASP A 57 -2.78 2.85 -11.51
N ALA A 58 -2.64 1.81 -10.68
CA ALA A 58 -1.89 1.90 -9.44
C ALA A 58 -0.41 2.08 -9.71
N HIS A 59 0.21 2.99 -8.98
CA HIS A 59 1.67 3.12 -8.97
C HIS A 59 2.23 2.03 -8.08
N THR A 60 3.01 1.12 -8.66
CA THR A 60 3.48 -0.07 -7.95
C THR A 60 4.99 -0.08 -7.78
N GLU A 61 5.43 -0.70 -6.71
CA GLU A 61 6.84 -0.91 -6.44
C GLU A 61 7.03 -2.23 -5.70
N THR A 62 8.04 -2.99 -6.11
CA THR A 62 8.40 -4.24 -5.44
C THR A 62 9.60 -4.00 -4.52
N GLN A 63 9.48 -4.44 -3.29
CA GLN A 63 10.52 -4.30 -2.27
C GLN A 63 10.80 -5.62 -1.60
N THR A 64 11.97 -5.74 -1.00
CA THR A 64 12.33 -6.90 -0.19
C THR A 64 12.23 -6.52 1.29
N VAL A 65 11.41 -7.27 2.03
CA VAL A 65 11.23 -7.09 3.47
C VAL A 65 11.58 -8.41 4.13
N GLU A 66 12.63 -8.40 4.95
CA GLU A 66 13.11 -9.58 5.66
C GLU A 66 13.35 -10.80 4.76
N GLY A 67 13.93 -10.54 3.57
CA GLY A 67 14.21 -11.60 2.59
C GLY A 67 13.04 -12.01 1.72
N MET A 68 11.86 -11.41 1.91
CA MET A 68 10.65 -11.73 1.15
C MET A 68 10.25 -10.56 0.27
N GLN A 69 9.79 -10.87 -0.95
CA GLN A 69 9.33 -9.83 -1.86
C GLN A 69 7.93 -9.37 -1.51
N VAL A 70 7.74 -8.05 -1.50
CA VAL A 70 6.45 -7.43 -1.28
C VAL A 70 6.22 -6.42 -2.41
N THR A 71 5.12 -6.55 -3.12
CA THR A 71 4.72 -5.56 -4.12
C THR A 71 3.63 -4.67 -3.51
N LEU A 72 3.88 -3.38 -3.54
CA LEU A 72 2.96 -2.38 -3.04
C LEU A 72 2.44 -1.53 -4.20
N GLY A 73 1.19 -1.15 -4.15
CA GLY A 73 0.60 -0.25 -5.13
C GLY A 73 -0.30 0.76 -4.46
N VAL A 74 -0.33 1.96 -5.00
CA VAL A 74 -1.22 3.03 -4.51
C VAL A 74 -1.94 3.67 -5.69
N VAL A 75 -3.20 4.01 -5.48
CA VAL A 75 -3.98 4.76 -6.45
C VAL A 75 -4.78 5.82 -5.71
N ARG A 76 -4.85 7.02 -6.28
CA ARG A 76 -5.62 8.11 -5.68
C ARG A 76 -7.10 7.84 -5.80
N VAL A 77 -7.83 8.05 -4.71
CA VAL A 77 -9.28 7.95 -4.74
C VAL A 77 -9.84 9.18 -5.43
N SER A 78 -10.57 8.96 -6.52
CA SER A 78 -11.28 10.04 -7.20
C SER A 78 -12.49 10.45 -6.39
N VAL A 79 -12.64 11.73 -6.20
CA VAL A 79 -13.75 12.28 -5.47
C VAL A 79 -14.80 12.79 -6.44
#